data_4f051931c99971a07e6178dd231c6310
#
_entry.id   4f051931c99971a07e6178dd231c6310
#
_cell.length_a   1.000
_cell.length_b   1.000
_cell.length_c   1.000
_cell.angle_alpha   90.00
_cell.angle_beta   90.00
_cell.angle_gamma   90.00
#
_symmetry.space_group_name_H-M   'P 1'
#
loop_
_entity.id
_entity.type
_entity.pdbx_description
1 polymer ?
#
loop_
_entity_poly.entity_id
_entity_poly.type
_entity_poly.pdbx_seq_one_letter_code
_entity_poly.pdbx_strand_id
1 'polypeptide(L)'
;MKLLVVGSGGREHALAWKLAQSPRVQMVYVAPGNGGTAQDERLKNVDITSLDALADFAESEGVAFTLVGPEAPLAAGIVNLFRARGLKVFGPTREAAQLESSKDFAKAFMKRHGIPTADYETFSDAAAAHAYIDAKGAPIVVKADGLAAGKGVVVAMTLEEAHAAVDMMLSGNKLGDAGARVVIEEFLDGEEASFIVMVDGKHALALASSQDHKRLLDEDRGPNTGGMGAYSPAPIVTPQMHARVMREIIMPTVRGMEKDGIRFTGFLYAGLMIDKEGNPRTLEFNCRMGDPETQPIMARLKSDFSKVVEQAIAGTLDTVELDWDRRTALGVVLAAHGYPDAPRKGDRINGIPVETEQAVTFHAGTTLADGDKLVTSGGRVLCVVGLADSVREAQQHAYDTINQINFEGMQYRRDIGFRALNRKSA
;
A
#
# COMPACT_ATOMS: atom_id res chain seq x y z
N MET A 1 1.13 24.31 -12.15
CA MET A 1 2.31 23.79 -11.40
C MET A 1 2.78 22.47 -11.99
N LYS A 2 4.06 22.15 -11.79
CA LYS A 2 4.64 20.83 -12.11
C LYS A 2 4.80 20.03 -10.83
N LEU A 3 4.48 18.75 -10.86
CA LEU A 3 4.58 17.85 -9.71
C LEU A 3 5.48 16.65 -10.04
N LEU A 4 5.98 15.99 -9.03
CA LEU A 4 6.76 14.77 -9.13
C LEU A 4 6.15 13.68 -8.27
N VAL A 5 5.92 12.50 -8.85
CA VAL A 5 5.57 11.27 -8.14
C VAL A 5 6.72 10.29 -8.27
N VAL A 6 7.25 9.82 -7.15
CA VAL A 6 8.34 8.85 -7.12
C VAL A 6 7.79 7.44 -7.07
N GLY A 7 8.21 6.59 -8.00
CA GLY A 7 7.84 5.19 -8.08
C GLY A 7 7.44 4.76 -9.50
N SER A 8 7.07 3.49 -9.65
CA SER A 8 6.78 2.88 -10.95
C SER A 8 5.59 1.92 -10.94
N GLY A 9 4.91 1.77 -9.81
CA GLY A 9 3.82 0.81 -9.65
C GLY A 9 2.44 1.35 -9.96
N GLY A 10 1.43 0.51 -9.78
CA GLY A 10 0.03 0.88 -9.97
C GLY A 10 -0.44 1.96 -9.01
N ARG A 11 0.04 1.95 -7.78
CA ARG A 11 -0.16 3.01 -6.80
C ARG A 11 0.32 4.37 -7.32
N GLU A 12 1.53 4.44 -7.85
CA GLU A 12 2.12 5.66 -8.40
C GLU A 12 1.37 6.14 -9.63
N HIS A 13 0.97 5.22 -10.51
CA HIS A 13 0.13 5.57 -11.66
C HIS A 13 -1.20 6.20 -11.21
N ALA A 14 -1.88 5.60 -10.24
CA ALA A 14 -3.15 6.13 -9.72
C ALA A 14 -2.98 7.49 -9.03
N LEU A 15 -1.91 7.69 -8.26
CA LEU A 15 -1.60 8.98 -7.64
C LEU A 15 -1.33 10.07 -8.69
N ALA A 16 -0.51 9.77 -9.68
CA ALA A 16 -0.18 10.71 -10.76
C ALA A 16 -1.43 11.03 -11.61
N TRP A 17 -2.21 10.02 -11.95
CA TRP A 17 -3.49 10.16 -12.67
C TRP A 17 -4.46 11.09 -11.93
N LYS A 18 -4.58 10.94 -10.62
CA LYS A 18 -5.45 11.79 -9.80
C LYS A 18 -4.93 13.22 -9.71
N LEU A 19 -3.64 13.41 -9.50
CA LEU A 19 -3.02 14.74 -9.46
C LEU A 19 -3.17 15.48 -10.79
N ALA A 20 -3.04 14.78 -11.92
CA ALA A 20 -3.14 15.35 -13.26
C ALA A 20 -4.55 15.83 -13.62
N GLN A 21 -5.59 15.44 -12.89
CA GLN A 21 -6.97 15.90 -13.09
C GLN A 21 -7.18 17.33 -12.60
N SER A 22 -6.29 17.85 -11.76
CA SER A 22 -6.41 19.23 -11.27
C SER A 22 -6.12 20.24 -12.40
N PRO A 23 -6.96 21.27 -12.59
CA PRO A 23 -6.69 22.32 -13.57
C PRO A 23 -5.46 23.18 -13.21
N ARG A 24 -4.97 23.09 -11.98
CA ARG A 24 -3.78 23.79 -11.51
C ARG A 24 -2.48 23.09 -11.90
N VAL A 25 -2.57 21.83 -12.32
CA VAL A 25 -1.43 20.97 -12.63
C VAL A 25 -1.18 20.96 -14.13
N GLN A 26 0.00 21.43 -14.54
CA GLN A 26 0.42 21.45 -15.95
C GLN A 26 1.04 20.12 -16.37
N MET A 27 1.80 19.50 -15.46
CA MET A 27 2.55 18.28 -15.72
C MET A 27 2.80 17.53 -14.42
N VAL A 28 2.65 16.21 -14.46
CA VAL A 28 3.10 15.31 -13.40
C VAL A 28 4.24 14.45 -13.96
N TYR A 29 5.43 14.63 -13.41
CA TYR A 29 6.55 13.73 -13.67
C TYR A 29 6.42 12.49 -12.81
N VAL A 30 6.72 11.32 -13.36
CA VAL A 30 6.73 10.05 -12.65
C VAL A 30 8.12 9.42 -12.79
N ALA A 31 8.77 9.16 -11.68
CA ALA A 31 10.15 8.68 -11.66
C ALA A 31 10.30 7.34 -10.94
N PRO A 32 10.63 6.25 -11.66
CA PRO A 32 10.88 6.18 -13.10
C PRO A 32 9.64 6.04 -13.98
N GLY A 33 8.44 5.78 -13.38
CA GLY A 33 7.21 5.51 -14.11
C GLY A 33 7.15 4.12 -14.74
N ASN A 34 6.17 3.90 -15.58
CA ASN A 34 5.91 2.63 -16.26
C ASN A 34 5.31 2.86 -17.66
N GLY A 35 4.86 1.78 -18.31
CA GLY A 35 4.30 1.87 -19.65
C GLY A 35 3.00 2.67 -19.72
N GLY A 36 2.17 2.65 -18.67
CA GLY A 36 0.92 3.42 -18.62
C GLY A 36 1.17 4.91 -18.41
N THR A 37 2.07 5.26 -17.50
CA THR A 37 2.45 6.66 -17.27
C THR A 37 3.18 7.27 -18.47
N ALA A 38 3.87 6.45 -19.26
CA ALA A 38 4.49 6.89 -20.51
C ALA A 38 3.48 7.23 -21.63
N GLN A 39 2.30 6.60 -21.61
CA GLN A 39 1.27 6.77 -22.64
C GLN A 39 0.24 7.86 -22.31
N ASP A 40 0.19 8.37 -21.09
CA ASP A 40 -0.71 9.45 -20.70
C ASP A 40 -0.08 10.80 -21.02
N GLU A 41 -0.73 11.59 -21.86
CA GLU A 41 -0.23 12.91 -22.29
C GLU A 41 -0.06 13.92 -21.15
N ARG A 42 -0.76 13.72 -20.02
CA ARG A 42 -0.67 14.57 -18.83
C ARG A 42 0.51 14.20 -17.92
N LEU A 43 1.11 13.05 -18.16
CA LEU A 43 2.20 12.48 -17.36
C LEU A 43 3.47 12.40 -18.18
N LYS A 44 4.62 12.46 -17.51
CA LYS A 44 5.93 12.29 -18.16
C LYS A 44 6.86 11.46 -17.29
N ASN A 45 7.31 10.33 -17.83
CA ASN A 45 8.31 9.50 -17.18
C ASN A 45 9.66 10.19 -17.16
N VAL A 46 10.35 10.04 -16.04
CA VAL A 46 11.73 10.50 -15.83
C VAL A 46 12.54 9.32 -15.30
N ASP A 47 13.48 8.83 -16.08
CA ASP A 47 14.29 7.65 -15.72
C ASP A 47 15.37 8.02 -14.69
N ILE A 48 14.94 8.35 -13.50
CA ILE A 48 15.78 8.70 -12.34
C ILE A 48 15.32 7.89 -11.14
N THR A 49 16.26 7.21 -10.48
CA THR A 49 16.02 6.42 -9.26
C THR A 49 16.91 6.86 -8.10
N SER A 50 18.04 7.49 -8.35
CA SER A 50 18.92 8.05 -7.31
C SER A 50 18.25 9.20 -6.57
N LEU A 51 18.31 9.20 -5.24
CA LEU A 51 17.69 10.24 -4.41
C LEU A 51 18.28 11.62 -4.69
N ASP A 52 19.59 11.73 -4.80
CA ASP A 52 20.27 12.98 -5.11
C ASP A 52 19.89 13.51 -6.49
N ALA A 53 19.83 12.63 -7.49
CA ALA A 53 19.43 13.00 -8.85
C ALA A 53 17.93 13.39 -8.92
N LEU A 54 17.08 12.78 -8.13
CA LEU A 54 15.67 13.20 -8.00
C LEU A 54 15.53 14.59 -7.39
N ALA A 55 16.33 14.89 -6.37
CA ALA A 55 16.35 16.23 -5.76
C ALA A 55 16.87 17.28 -6.75
N ASP A 56 17.94 16.98 -7.49
CA ASP A 56 18.47 17.86 -8.56
C ASP A 56 17.41 18.13 -9.62
N PHE A 57 16.70 17.10 -10.06
CA PHE A 57 15.61 17.20 -11.03
C PHE A 57 14.47 18.07 -10.53
N ALA A 58 14.00 17.84 -9.29
CA ALA A 58 12.92 18.59 -8.68
C ALA A 58 13.27 20.09 -8.58
N GLU A 59 14.51 20.41 -8.25
CA GLU A 59 15.01 21.77 -8.17
C GLU A 59 15.09 22.43 -9.55
N SER A 60 15.74 21.77 -10.52
CA SER A 60 15.93 22.33 -11.86
C SER A 60 14.63 22.51 -12.65
N GLU A 61 13.66 21.63 -12.47
CA GLU A 61 12.35 21.71 -13.13
C GLU A 61 11.34 22.62 -12.40
N GLY A 62 11.68 23.10 -11.21
CA GLY A 62 10.76 23.91 -10.42
C GLY A 62 9.52 23.14 -9.97
N VAL A 63 9.71 21.90 -9.54
CA VAL A 63 8.63 21.05 -9.03
C VAL A 63 8.01 21.68 -7.78
N ALA A 64 6.70 21.87 -7.79
CA ALA A 64 5.97 22.52 -6.69
C ALA A 64 5.95 21.65 -5.42
N PHE A 65 5.73 20.35 -5.57
CA PHE A 65 5.94 19.36 -4.52
C PHE A 65 6.17 17.96 -5.11
N THR A 66 6.77 17.10 -4.29
CA THR A 66 7.02 15.69 -4.62
C THR A 66 6.19 14.81 -3.70
N LEU A 67 5.57 13.79 -4.29
CA LEU A 67 4.82 12.74 -3.60
C LEU A 67 5.56 11.42 -3.75
N VAL A 68 5.86 10.74 -2.63
CA VAL A 68 6.62 9.49 -2.64
C VAL A 68 5.67 8.31 -2.53
N GLY A 69 5.73 7.40 -3.50
CA GLY A 69 4.87 6.22 -3.55
C GLY A 69 5.36 5.04 -2.71
N PRO A 70 6.57 4.48 -2.99
CA PRO A 70 7.03 3.26 -2.34
C PRO A 70 7.79 3.53 -1.02
N GLU A 71 7.95 2.45 -0.24
CA GLU A 71 8.59 2.48 1.07
C GLU A 71 10.12 2.64 1.00
N ALA A 72 10.78 2.06 0.00
CA ALA A 72 12.24 2.03 -0.05
C ALA A 72 12.89 3.43 -0.06
N PRO A 73 12.48 4.38 -0.89
CA PRO A 73 13.05 5.73 -0.84
C PRO A 73 12.71 6.47 0.46
N LEU A 74 11.58 6.19 1.09
CA LEU A 74 11.24 6.75 2.40
C LEU A 74 12.21 6.27 3.48
N ALA A 75 12.43 4.96 3.54
CA ALA A 75 13.39 4.35 4.47
C ALA A 75 14.83 4.80 4.20
N ALA A 76 15.16 5.12 2.95
CA ALA A 76 16.47 5.65 2.56
C ALA A 76 16.66 7.14 2.84
N GLY A 77 15.61 7.87 3.24
CA GLY A 77 15.70 9.27 3.67
C GLY A 77 15.45 10.31 2.57
N ILE A 78 14.67 9.99 1.55
CA ILE A 78 14.33 10.96 0.48
C ILE A 78 13.69 12.23 1.04
N VAL A 79 12.82 12.11 2.05
CA VAL A 79 12.15 13.28 2.66
C VAL A 79 13.15 14.14 3.41
N ASN A 80 14.08 13.54 4.16
CA ASN A 80 15.15 14.25 4.83
C ASN A 80 16.01 15.05 3.84
N LEU A 81 16.39 14.42 2.74
CA LEU A 81 17.19 15.04 1.68
C LEU A 81 16.45 16.22 1.03
N PHE A 82 15.21 16.03 0.62
CA PHE A 82 14.43 17.08 -0.03
C PHE A 82 14.20 18.28 0.89
N ARG A 83 13.87 18.04 2.16
CA ARG A 83 13.68 19.12 3.15
C ARG A 83 14.97 19.89 3.41
N ALA A 84 16.11 19.20 3.50
CA ALA A 84 17.41 19.84 3.68
C ALA A 84 17.77 20.78 2.51
N ARG A 85 17.23 20.51 1.32
CA ARG A 85 17.39 21.37 0.13
C ARG A 85 16.26 22.35 -0.10
N GLY A 86 15.33 22.47 0.86
CA GLY A 86 14.19 23.40 0.77
C GLY A 86 13.13 22.98 -0.26
N LEU A 87 13.11 21.71 -0.68
CA LEU A 87 12.15 21.16 -1.62
C LEU A 87 10.93 20.63 -0.86
N LYS A 88 9.74 21.03 -1.29
CA LYS A 88 8.48 20.54 -0.71
C LYS A 88 8.27 19.07 -1.08
N VAL A 89 7.97 18.25 -0.08
CA VAL A 89 7.76 16.82 -0.23
C VAL A 89 6.74 16.34 0.80
N PHE A 90 5.87 15.43 0.37
CA PHE A 90 4.93 14.77 1.28
C PHE A 90 5.34 13.32 1.49
N GLY A 91 5.64 12.99 2.72
CA GLY A 91 6.09 11.67 3.17
C GLY A 91 6.73 11.76 4.55
N PRO A 92 6.92 10.63 5.23
CA PRO A 92 7.63 10.58 6.50
C PRO A 92 9.14 10.69 6.30
N THR A 93 9.82 11.26 7.31
CA THR A 93 11.28 11.19 7.41
C THR A 93 11.72 9.72 7.57
N ARG A 94 13.02 9.45 7.35
CA ARG A 94 13.61 8.12 7.64
C ARG A 94 13.25 7.64 9.04
N GLU A 95 13.33 8.54 10.03
CA GLU A 95 13.07 8.25 11.44
C GLU A 95 11.59 7.87 11.65
N ALA A 96 10.66 8.59 11.04
CA ALA A 96 9.24 8.28 11.11
C ALA A 96 8.86 7.02 10.31
N ALA A 97 9.54 6.76 9.20
CA ALA A 97 9.33 5.60 8.35
C ALA A 97 9.71 4.27 9.05
N GLN A 98 10.39 4.31 10.19
CA GLN A 98 10.66 3.13 10.99
C GLN A 98 9.39 2.40 11.46
N LEU A 99 8.24 3.08 11.52
CA LEU A 99 6.95 2.41 11.78
C LEU A 99 6.63 1.32 10.75
N GLU A 100 7.19 1.40 9.55
CA GLU A 100 7.10 0.35 8.52
C GLU A 100 8.41 -0.41 8.36
N SER A 101 9.55 0.26 8.34
CA SER A 101 10.86 -0.34 8.04
C SER A 101 11.41 -1.21 9.16
N SER A 102 10.89 -1.09 10.38
CA SER A 102 11.23 -1.95 11.51
C SER A 102 9.98 -2.37 12.28
N LYS A 103 9.66 -3.64 12.23
CA LYS A 103 8.51 -4.21 12.97
C LYS A 103 8.75 -4.17 14.47
N ASP A 104 9.99 -4.36 14.91
CA ASP A 104 10.37 -4.22 16.32
C ASP A 104 10.13 -2.79 16.81
N PHE A 105 10.56 -1.78 16.06
CA PHE A 105 10.29 -0.38 16.37
C PHE A 105 8.78 -0.10 16.48
N ALA A 106 8.00 -0.56 15.50
CA ALA A 106 6.56 -0.36 15.49
C ALA A 106 5.86 -1.03 16.68
N LYS A 107 6.24 -2.26 17.01
CA LYS A 107 5.66 -3.00 18.14
C LYS A 107 6.02 -2.37 19.48
N ALA A 108 7.26 -1.98 19.68
CA ALA A 108 7.71 -1.28 20.89
C ALA A 108 7.00 0.06 21.05
N PHE A 109 6.82 0.79 19.93
CA PHE A 109 6.08 2.05 19.88
C PHE A 109 4.61 1.85 20.30
N MET A 110 3.93 0.87 19.69
CA MET A 110 2.52 0.60 20.00
C MET A 110 2.34 0.20 21.46
N LYS A 111 3.21 -0.63 21.99
CA LYS A 111 3.18 -1.03 23.40
C LYS A 111 3.36 0.16 24.34
N ARG A 112 4.34 1.02 24.06
CA ARG A 112 4.65 2.21 24.88
C ARG A 112 3.52 3.21 24.91
N HIS A 113 2.81 3.38 23.78
CA HIS A 113 1.73 4.34 23.66
C HIS A 113 0.32 3.73 23.80
N GLY A 114 0.22 2.47 24.21
CA GLY A 114 -1.06 1.80 24.49
C GLY A 114 -1.95 1.61 23.25
N ILE A 115 -1.34 1.46 22.07
CA ILE A 115 -2.07 1.25 20.82
C ILE A 115 -2.41 -0.24 20.68
N PRO A 116 -3.69 -0.63 20.45
CA PRO A 116 -4.08 -2.02 20.35
C PRO A 116 -3.34 -2.78 19.25
N THR A 117 -2.65 -3.85 19.61
CA THR A 117 -1.93 -4.74 18.69
C THR A 117 -1.76 -6.11 19.34
N ALA A 118 -1.34 -7.11 18.55
CA ALA A 118 -1.03 -8.44 19.05
C ALA A 118 0.15 -8.43 20.05
N ASP A 119 0.09 -9.29 21.05
CA ASP A 119 1.25 -9.55 21.91
C ASP A 119 2.43 -10.09 21.09
N TYR A 120 3.64 -9.70 21.45
CA TYR A 120 4.81 -10.03 20.66
C TYR A 120 6.08 -10.19 21.52
N GLU A 121 7.08 -10.81 20.90
CA GLU A 121 8.45 -10.82 21.37
C GLU A 121 9.40 -10.81 20.18
N THR A 122 10.57 -10.16 20.32
CA THR A 122 11.57 -10.03 19.27
C THR A 122 12.81 -10.86 19.59
N PHE A 123 13.33 -11.59 18.60
CA PHE A 123 14.47 -12.49 18.74
C PHE A 123 15.51 -12.28 17.64
N SER A 124 16.78 -12.30 18.02
CA SER A 124 17.91 -12.44 17.11
C SER A 124 18.58 -13.82 17.21
N ASP A 125 18.27 -14.57 18.27
CA ASP A 125 18.74 -15.93 18.49
C ASP A 125 17.67 -16.96 18.16
N ALA A 126 17.98 -17.90 17.24
CA ALA A 126 17.04 -18.92 16.79
C ALA A 126 16.62 -19.86 17.92
N ALA A 127 17.52 -20.25 18.82
CA ALA A 127 17.18 -21.14 19.93
C ALA A 127 16.15 -20.50 20.87
N ALA A 128 16.31 -19.22 21.20
CA ALA A 128 15.36 -18.49 22.02
C ALA A 128 13.99 -18.33 21.31
N ALA A 129 13.99 -18.08 20.00
CA ALA A 129 12.77 -18.00 19.20
C ALA A 129 12.01 -19.33 19.18
N HIS A 130 12.71 -20.44 18.98
CA HIS A 130 12.10 -21.78 19.01
C HIS A 130 11.51 -22.10 20.38
N ALA A 131 12.20 -21.76 21.47
CA ALA A 131 11.70 -21.97 22.83
C ALA A 131 10.43 -21.16 23.11
N TYR A 132 10.37 -19.93 22.62
CA TYR A 132 9.17 -19.07 22.74
C TYR A 132 7.96 -19.67 21.99
N ILE A 133 8.18 -20.17 20.77
CA ILE A 133 7.14 -20.84 19.98
C ILE A 133 6.60 -22.07 20.70
N ASP A 134 7.49 -22.91 21.26
CA ASP A 134 7.08 -24.10 22.01
C ASP A 134 6.26 -23.73 23.25
N ALA A 135 6.58 -22.63 23.92
CA ALA A 135 5.84 -22.15 25.08
C ALA A 135 4.47 -21.54 24.71
N LYS A 136 4.36 -20.84 23.58
CA LYS A 136 3.12 -20.16 23.17
C LYS A 136 2.19 -21.06 22.39
N GLY A 137 2.70 -22.00 21.62
CA GLY A 137 1.92 -22.87 20.74
C GLY A 137 1.57 -22.23 19.40
N ALA A 138 0.76 -22.93 18.63
CA ALA A 138 0.22 -22.48 17.35
C ALA A 138 -1.33 -22.39 17.43
N PRO A 139 -1.99 -21.53 16.58
CA PRO A 139 -1.38 -20.68 15.54
C PRO A 139 -0.57 -19.51 16.11
N ILE A 140 0.42 -19.07 15.36
CA ILE A 140 1.32 -17.99 15.74
C ILE A 140 1.88 -17.31 14.47
N VAL A 141 2.30 -16.05 14.55
CA VAL A 141 2.82 -15.30 13.40
C VAL A 141 4.31 -15.00 13.58
N VAL A 142 5.09 -15.30 12.55
CA VAL A 142 6.55 -15.04 12.53
C VAL A 142 6.84 -14.04 11.43
N LYS A 143 7.45 -12.92 11.78
CA LYS A 143 7.76 -11.81 10.85
C LYS A 143 9.25 -11.48 10.89
N ALA A 144 9.86 -11.30 9.72
CA ALA A 144 11.17 -10.67 9.62
C ALA A 144 11.05 -9.19 10.00
N ASP A 145 12.03 -8.65 10.72
CA ASP A 145 11.95 -7.29 11.26
C ASP A 145 11.94 -6.21 10.18
N GLY A 146 12.77 -6.34 9.12
CA GLY A 146 12.92 -5.32 8.09
C GLY A 146 11.95 -5.43 6.92
N LEU A 147 12.19 -4.62 5.90
CA LEU A 147 11.44 -4.64 4.63
C LEU A 147 11.78 -5.92 3.85
N ALA A 148 10.78 -6.75 3.60
CA ALA A 148 10.95 -8.04 2.94
C ALA A 148 9.97 -8.28 1.78
N ALA A 149 9.39 -7.22 1.22
CA ALA A 149 8.50 -7.24 0.06
C ALA A 149 7.38 -8.32 0.15
N GLY A 150 6.75 -8.44 1.31
CA GLY A 150 5.67 -9.40 1.56
C GLY A 150 6.13 -10.85 1.81
N LYS A 151 7.40 -11.15 1.67
CA LYS A 151 7.98 -12.50 1.90
C LYS A 151 8.42 -12.74 3.35
N GLY A 152 8.40 -11.71 4.17
CA GLY A 152 8.85 -11.73 5.55
C GLY A 152 7.77 -12.00 6.60
N VAL A 153 6.59 -12.48 6.21
CA VAL A 153 5.49 -12.78 7.13
C VAL A 153 5.00 -14.20 6.89
N VAL A 154 5.00 -15.02 7.94
CA VAL A 154 4.45 -16.36 7.93
C VAL A 154 3.39 -16.49 9.02
N VAL A 155 2.16 -16.73 8.63
CA VAL A 155 1.07 -17.11 9.53
C VAL A 155 1.15 -18.62 9.71
N ALA A 156 1.73 -19.08 10.82
CA ALA A 156 1.94 -20.49 11.09
C ALA A 156 0.74 -21.09 11.83
N MET A 157 0.04 -22.00 11.19
CA MET A 157 -1.09 -22.70 11.81
C MET A 157 -0.64 -23.90 12.65
N THR A 158 0.60 -24.36 12.45
CA THR A 158 1.21 -25.48 13.18
C THR A 158 2.56 -25.07 13.76
N LEU A 159 3.02 -25.79 14.81
CA LEU A 159 4.36 -25.59 15.38
C LEU A 159 5.44 -25.84 14.34
N GLU A 160 5.29 -26.85 13.49
CA GLU A 160 6.22 -27.17 12.42
C GLU A 160 6.43 -26.00 11.46
N GLU A 161 5.34 -25.39 11.00
CA GLU A 161 5.39 -24.19 10.14
C GLU A 161 6.08 -23.03 10.85
N ALA A 162 5.81 -22.81 12.13
CA ALA A 162 6.42 -21.75 12.93
C ALA A 162 7.93 -21.91 13.07
N HIS A 163 8.38 -23.11 13.42
CA HIS A 163 9.80 -23.44 13.53
C HIS A 163 10.53 -23.30 12.18
N ALA A 164 9.90 -23.77 11.09
CA ALA A 164 10.45 -23.61 9.74
C ALA A 164 10.58 -22.13 9.34
N ALA A 165 9.64 -21.29 9.72
CA ALA A 165 9.68 -19.85 9.46
C ALA A 165 10.87 -19.18 10.18
N VAL A 166 11.10 -19.51 11.44
CA VAL A 166 12.25 -19.00 12.21
C VAL A 166 13.58 -19.40 11.55
N ASP A 167 13.72 -20.67 11.16
CA ASP A 167 14.93 -21.16 10.50
C ASP A 167 15.15 -20.48 9.15
N MET A 168 14.11 -20.30 8.36
CA MET A 168 14.19 -19.59 7.08
C MET A 168 14.64 -18.14 7.26
N MET A 169 14.12 -17.42 8.26
CA MET A 169 14.38 -16.01 8.45
C MET A 169 15.70 -15.72 9.14
N LEU A 170 16.05 -16.46 10.21
CA LEU A 170 17.24 -16.20 11.00
C LEU A 170 18.48 -16.97 10.53
N SER A 171 18.33 -18.25 10.16
CA SER A 171 19.45 -19.14 9.87
C SER A 171 19.79 -19.22 8.39
N GLY A 172 18.84 -18.91 7.52
CA GLY A 172 18.98 -19.06 6.08
C GLY A 172 19.58 -17.86 5.34
N ASN A 173 19.77 -16.73 6.01
CA ASN A 173 20.18 -15.43 5.41
C ASN A 173 19.46 -15.08 4.11
N LYS A 174 18.29 -15.67 3.88
CA LYS A 174 17.50 -15.51 2.64
C LYS A 174 16.87 -14.12 2.48
N LEU A 175 16.74 -13.39 3.59
CA LEU A 175 16.15 -12.06 3.65
C LEU A 175 17.19 -10.97 3.95
N GLY A 176 18.49 -11.30 3.91
CA GLY A 176 19.57 -10.35 4.21
C GLY A 176 19.39 -9.68 5.57
N ASP A 177 19.64 -8.38 5.63
CA ASP A 177 19.52 -7.60 6.88
C ASP A 177 18.11 -7.58 7.46
N ALA A 178 17.07 -7.73 6.63
CA ALA A 178 15.68 -7.80 7.08
C ALA A 178 15.40 -9.03 7.95
N GLY A 179 16.15 -10.12 7.77
CA GLY A 179 16.06 -11.35 8.54
C GLY A 179 17.00 -11.42 9.75
N ALA A 180 17.70 -10.34 10.11
CA ALA A 180 18.61 -10.34 11.26
C ALA A 180 17.88 -10.53 12.60
N ARG A 181 16.61 -10.13 12.65
CA ARG A 181 15.70 -10.34 13.80
C ARG A 181 14.35 -10.83 13.31
N VAL A 182 13.67 -11.58 14.17
CA VAL A 182 12.26 -11.94 13.94
C VAL A 182 11.38 -11.38 15.04
N VAL A 183 10.19 -10.97 14.68
CA VAL A 183 9.12 -10.60 15.61
C VAL A 183 8.09 -11.73 15.57
N ILE A 184 7.85 -12.35 16.71
CA ILE A 184 6.88 -13.43 16.87
C ILE A 184 5.67 -12.86 17.58
N GLU A 185 4.50 -12.98 16.93
CA GLU A 185 3.26 -12.35 17.38
C GLU A 185 2.16 -13.37 17.62
N GLU A 186 1.27 -13.03 18.55
CA GLU A 186 -0.01 -13.69 18.71
C GLU A 186 -0.78 -13.70 17.38
N PHE A 187 -1.39 -14.82 17.04
CA PHE A 187 -2.32 -14.89 15.91
C PHE A 187 -3.62 -14.16 16.23
N LEU A 188 -3.99 -13.22 15.36
CA LEU A 188 -5.27 -12.51 15.46
C LEU A 188 -6.26 -13.09 14.46
N ASP A 189 -7.44 -13.47 14.95
CA ASP A 189 -8.56 -13.94 14.12
C ASP A 189 -9.58 -12.82 13.90
N GLY A 190 -10.08 -12.70 12.69
CA GLY A 190 -11.04 -11.68 12.32
C GLY A 190 -11.05 -11.37 10.83
N GLU A 191 -11.49 -10.17 10.51
CA GLU A 191 -11.52 -9.65 9.14
C GLU A 191 -10.56 -8.47 9.01
N GLU A 192 -9.68 -8.52 8.01
CA GLU A 192 -8.70 -7.46 7.77
C GLU A 192 -9.33 -6.26 7.08
N ALA A 193 -8.86 -5.06 7.42
CA ALA A 193 -9.18 -3.83 6.73
C ALA A 193 -7.96 -2.91 6.63
N SER A 194 -7.94 -2.07 5.60
CA SER A 194 -6.92 -1.06 5.36
C SER A 194 -7.49 0.30 5.72
N PHE A 195 -6.90 0.94 6.72
CA PHE A 195 -7.30 2.27 7.19
C PHE A 195 -6.17 3.25 6.95
N ILE A 196 -6.34 4.13 5.98
CA ILE A 196 -5.29 5.03 5.50
C ILE A 196 -5.68 6.47 5.80
N VAL A 197 -4.75 7.22 6.37
CA VAL A 197 -4.91 8.64 6.66
C VAL A 197 -3.75 9.45 6.09
N MET A 198 -4.01 10.72 5.81
CA MET A 198 -2.96 11.71 5.58
C MET A 198 -2.66 12.40 6.90
N VAL A 199 -1.38 12.60 7.21
CA VAL A 199 -0.92 13.21 8.46
C VAL A 199 0.02 14.37 8.15
N ASP A 200 -0.23 15.50 8.79
CA ASP A 200 0.58 16.74 8.63
C ASP A 200 1.53 17.01 9.81
N GLY A 201 1.71 16.01 10.68
CA GLY A 201 2.49 16.07 11.90
C GLY A 201 1.64 16.32 13.15
N LYS A 202 0.44 16.85 13.01
CA LYS A 202 -0.48 17.16 14.10
C LYS A 202 -1.88 16.67 13.86
N HIS A 203 -2.38 16.83 12.64
CA HIS A 203 -3.72 16.45 12.22
C HIS A 203 -3.68 15.20 11.37
N ALA A 204 -4.76 14.40 11.41
CA ALA A 204 -4.95 13.25 10.56
C ALA A 204 -6.28 13.39 9.80
N LEU A 205 -6.20 13.27 8.47
CA LEU A 205 -7.34 13.30 7.57
C LEU A 205 -7.55 11.89 6.99
N ALA A 206 -8.64 11.24 7.36
CA ALA A 206 -8.94 9.90 6.89
C ALA A 206 -9.30 9.90 5.41
N LEU A 207 -8.69 8.97 4.66
CA LEU A 207 -9.11 8.60 3.31
C LEU A 207 -10.22 7.55 3.38
N ALA A 208 -10.79 7.18 2.22
CA ALA A 208 -11.77 6.11 2.17
C ALA A 208 -11.18 4.78 2.65
N SER A 209 -11.97 4.00 3.37
CA SER A 209 -11.58 2.66 3.80
C SER A 209 -11.45 1.69 2.62
N SER A 210 -10.69 0.63 2.80
CA SER A 210 -10.47 -0.41 1.78
C SER A 210 -10.24 -1.77 2.43
N GLN A 211 -10.45 -2.82 1.66
CA GLN A 211 -10.03 -4.18 1.98
C GLN A 211 -9.28 -4.77 0.79
N ASP A 212 -8.13 -5.38 1.04
CA ASP A 212 -7.34 -6.05 0.02
C ASP A 212 -7.46 -7.58 0.10
N HIS A 213 -6.94 -8.26 -0.94
CA HIS A 213 -6.89 -9.71 -1.05
C HIS A 213 -5.43 -10.12 -1.27
N LYS A 214 -4.81 -10.70 -0.25
CA LYS A 214 -3.36 -10.96 -0.22
C LYS A 214 -2.94 -12.28 -0.87
N ARG A 215 -3.83 -13.27 -0.91
CA ARG A 215 -3.52 -14.58 -1.49
C ARG A 215 -3.65 -14.57 -3.01
N LEU A 216 -2.81 -15.38 -3.66
CA LEU A 216 -2.75 -15.44 -5.12
C LEU A 216 -4.02 -16.00 -5.77
N LEU A 217 -4.60 -17.03 -5.18
CA LEU A 217 -5.69 -17.81 -5.74
C LEU A 217 -7.04 -17.51 -5.09
N ASP A 218 -8.11 -17.84 -5.81
CA ASP A 218 -9.47 -17.75 -5.32
C ASP A 218 -9.63 -18.48 -3.97
N GLU A 219 -10.61 -18.04 -3.19
CA GLU A 219 -10.92 -18.57 -1.86
C GLU A 219 -9.76 -18.41 -0.86
N ASP A 220 -8.96 -17.36 -1.03
CA ASP A 220 -7.77 -17.06 -0.21
C ASP A 220 -6.80 -18.24 -0.10
N ARG A 221 -6.55 -18.91 -1.22
CA ARG A 221 -5.59 -20.00 -1.33
C ARG A 221 -4.29 -19.56 -2.01
N GLY A 222 -3.28 -20.39 -1.91
CA GLY A 222 -1.97 -20.14 -2.50
C GLY A 222 -1.09 -19.21 -1.64
N PRO A 223 0.06 -18.79 -2.18
CA PRO A 223 1.00 -17.94 -1.45
C PRO A 223 0.48 -16.53 -1.23
N ASN A 224 1.02 -15.85 -0.22
CA ASN A 224 0.84 -14.42 -0.05
C ASN A 224 1.50 -13.65 -1.19
N THR A 225 0.90 -12.52 -1.53
CA THR A 225 1.37 -11.62 -2.58
C THR A 225 1.40 -10.18 -2.07
N GLY A 226 1.75 -9.24 -2.93
CA GLY A 226 1.61 -7.81 -2.66
C GLY A 226 0.16 -7.31 -2.65
N GLY A 227 -0.79 -8.15 -3.03
CA GLY A 227 -2.23 -7.88 -3.15
C GLY A 227 -2.73 -8.17 -4.55
N MET A 228 -3.82 -8.94 -4.63
CA MET A 228 -4.44 -9.38 -5.90
C MET A 228 -5.70 -8.58 -6.23
N GLY A 229 -6.08 -7.68 -5.39
CA GLY A 229 -7.23 -6.81 -5.58
C GLY A 229 -7.62 -6.11 -4.30
N ALA A 230 -8.44 -5.08 -4.43
CA ALA A 230 -8.97 -4.32 -3.31
C ALA A 230 -10.26 -3.61 -3.71
N TYR A 231 -11.09 -3.30 -2.75
CA TYR A 231 -12.30 -2.51 -2.97
C TYR A 231 -12.46 -1.43 -1.91
N SER A 232 -13.18 -0.39 -2.24
CA SER A 232 -13.47 0.76 -1.38
C SER A 232 -14.91 1.23 -1.64
N PRO A 233 -15.70 1.55 -0.58
CA PRO A 233 -15.34 1.46 0.82
C PRO A 233 -15.35 0.03 1.34
N ALA A 234 -14.75 -0.18 2.53
CA ALA A 234 -14.80 -1.44 3.25
C ALA A 234 -16.05 -1.50 4.15
N PRO A 235 -17.02 -2.39 3.90
CA PRO A 235 -18.24 -2.43 4.70
C PRO A 235 -18.01 -2.72 6.19
N ILE A 236 -16.93 -3.42 6.53
CA ILE A 236 -16.59 -3.69 7.93
C ILE A 236 -16.18 -2.42 8.69
N VAL A 237 -15.70 -1.40 8.00
CA VAL A 237 -15.37 -0.11 8.60
C VAL A 237 -16.63 0.76 8.62
N THR A 238 -17.51 0.48 9.58
CA THR A 238 -18.70 1.27 9.85
C THR A 238 -18.32 2.66 10.39
N PRO A 239 -19.25 3.65 10.44
CA PRO A 239 -18.97 4.94 11.09
C PRO A 239 -18.48 4.81 12.53
N GLN A 240 -19.02 3.86 13.29
CA GLN A 240 -18.60 3.57 14.67
C GLN A 240 -17.18 3.01 14.71
N MET A 241 -16.86 2.08 13.80
CA MET A 241 -15.52 1.52 13.68
C MET A 241 -14.51 2.59 13.26
N HIS A 242 -14.88 3.43 12.29
CA HIS A 242 -14.05 4.57 11.85
C HIS A 242 -13.69 5.48 13.03
N ALA A 243 -14.69 5.92 13.80
CA ALA A 243 -14.47 6.78 14.97
C ALA A 243 -13.58 6.10 16.02
N ARG A 244 -13.77 4.80 16.22
CA ARG A 244 -12.99 4.02 17.16
C ARG A 244 -11.53 3.89 16.74
N VAL A 245 -11.27 3.59 15.48
CA VAL A 245 -9.91 3.50 14.92
C VAL A 245 -9.18 4.84 15.00
N MET A 246 -9.85 5.93 14.67
CA MET A 246 -9.28 7.28 14.80
C MET A 246 -8.88 7.56 16.26
N ARG A 247 -9.74 7.26 17.22
CA ARG A 247 -9.51 7.53 18.65
C ARG A 247 -8.48 6.60 19.29
N GLU A 248 -8.51 5.30 18.95
CA GLU A 248 -7.71 4.28 19.66
C GLU A 248 -6.39 3.97 18.98
N ILE A 249 -6.27 4.20 17.67
CA ILE A 249 -5.10 3.82 16.86
C ILE A 249 -4.44 5.02 16.20
N ILE A 250 -5.16 5.75 15.38
CA ILE A 250 -4.56 6.81 14.53
C ILE A 250 -4.07 7.99 15.37
N MET A 251 -4.94 8.62 16.16
CA MET A 251 -4.54 9.79 16.94
C MET A 251 -3.52 9.47 18.02
N PRO A 252 -3.59 8.32 18.72
CA PRO A 252 -2.50 7.89 19.60
C PRO A 252 -1.16 7.70 18.87
N THR A 253 -1.17 7.23 17.63
CA THR A 253 0.06 7.11 16.83
C THR A 253 0.64 8.47 16.49
N VAL A 254 -0.16 9.39 15.99
CA VAL A 254 0.29 10.75 15.63
C VAL A 254 0.85 11.48 16.87
N ARG A 255 0.13 11.45 17.97
CA ARG A 255 0.55 12.08 19.24
C ARG A 255 1.75 11.40 19.88
N GLY A 256 1.80 10.07 19.80
CA GLY A 256 2.90 9.27 20.32
C GLY A 256 4.21 9.56 19.58
N MET A 257 4.15 9.68 18.26
CA MET A 257 5.31 10.05 17.45
C MET A 257 5.80 11.47 17.80
N GLU A 258 4.91 12.43 17.92
CA GLU A 258 5.27 13.79 18.36
C GLU A 258 5.91 13.78 19.76
N LYS A 259 5.33 13.03 20.69
CA LYS A 259 5.87 12.88 22.06
C LYS A 259 7.25 12.26 22.08
N ASP A 260 7.52 11.33 21.19
CA ASP A 260 8.84 10.68 21.05
C ASP A 260 9.85 11.56 20.29
N GLY A 261 9.46 12.77 19.88
CA GLY A 261 10.32 13.70 19.13
C GLY A 261 10.47 13.37 17.65
N ILE A 262 9.64 12.49 17.12
CA ILE A 262 9.65 12.07 15.71
C ILE A 262 8.29 12.45 15.09
N ARG A 263 8.21 13.64 14.56
CA ARG A 263 6.96 14.13 13.95
C ARG A 263 6.64 13.34 12.67
N PHE A 264 5.45 12.75 12.60
CA PHE A 264 5.01 12.02 11.42
C PHE A 264 4.29 12.93 10.44
N THR A 265 4.73 12.95 9.19
CA THR A 265 4.03 13.54 8.05
C THR A 265 4.00 12.53 6.92
N GLY A 266 2.93 12.52 6.13
CA GLY A 266 2.79 11.57 5.04
C GLY A 266 1.53 10.72 5.16
N PHE A 267 1.46 9.64 4.40
CA PHE A 267 0.40 8.66 4.53
C PHE A 267 0.72 7.69 5.66
N LEU A 268 -0.24 7.49 6.54
CA LEU A 268 -0.17 6.46 7.56
C LEU A 268 -1.26 5.42 7.27
N TYR A 269 -0.83 4.22 6.95
CA TYR A 269 -1.70 3.08 6.68
C TYR A 269 -1.67 2.16 7.89
N ALA A 270 -2.80 2.03 8.59
CA ALA A 270 -2.98 1.04 9.63
C ALA A 270 -3.65 -0.20 9.02
N GLY A 271 -2.91 -1.31 8.97
CA GLY A 271 -3.47 -2.63 8.69
C GLY A 271 -4.18 -3.13 9.94
N LEU A 272 -5.48 -3.36 9.84
CA LEU A 272 -6.32 -3.71 10.98
C LEU A 272 -6.79 -5.15 10.89
N MET A 273 -6.88 -5.81 12.04
CA MET A 273 -7.69 -6.99 12.25
C MET A 273 -8.86 -6.62 13.13
N ILE A 274 -10.07 -6.82 12.63
CA ILE A 274 -11.31 -6.56 13.37
C ILE A 274 -11.89 -7.91 13.78
N ASP A 275 -11.92 -8.18 15.08
CA ASP A 275 -12.41 -9.46 15.61
C ASP A 275 -13.95 -9.56 15.54
N LYS A 276 -14.47 -10.72 15.93
CA LYS A 276 -15.91 -11.01 15.91
C LYS A 276 -16.71 -10.14 16.87
N GLU A 277 -16.07 -9.65 17.92
CA GLU A 277 -16.65 -8.73 18.90
C GLU A 277 -16.60 -7.27 18.43
N GLY A 278 -15.96 -6.99 17.27
CA GLY A 278 -15.84 -5.66 16.72
C GLY A 278 -14.70 -4.84 17.33
N ASN A 279 -13.64 -5.47 17.83
CA ASN A 279 -12.47 -4.81 18.36
C ASN A 279 -11.39 -4.68 17.30
N PRO A 280 -10.95 -3.46 16.95
CA PRO A 280 -9.85 -3.27 16.02
C PRO A 280 -8.50 -3.43 16.72
N ARG A 281 -7.60 -4.19 16.10
CA ARG A 281 -6.20 -4.32 16.53
C ARG A 281 -5.30 -4.08 15.34
N THR A 282 -4.18 -3.40 15.57
CA THR A 282 -3.22 -3.07 14.52
C THR A 282 -2.37 -4.29 14.20
N LEU A 283 -2.40 -4.73 12.93
CA LEU A 283 -1.51 -5.77 12.43
C LEU A 283 -0.13 -5.18 12.12
N GLU A 284 -0.11 -4.06 11.42
CA GLU A 284 1.11 -3.35 11.02
C GLU A 284 0.79 -1.91 10.63
N PHE A 285 1.81 -1.06 10.61
CA PHE A 285 1.77 0.22 9.94
C PHE A 285 2.55 0.17 8.64
N ASN A 286 2.03 0.87 7.63
CA ASN A 286 2.77 1.23 6.44
C ASN A 286 2.84 2.77 6.36
N CYS A 287 3.98 3.30 5.97
CA CYS A 287 4.24 4.75 5.97
C CYS A 287 4.04 5.37 4.59
N ARG A 288 3.15 4.79 3.80
CA ARG A 288 2.82 5.15 2.42
C ARG A 288 1.43 4.61 2.09
N MET A 289 0.92 4.99 0.93
CA MET A 289 -0.32 4.43 0.40
C MET A 289 -0.18 2.92 0.14
N GLY A 290 -1.28 2.19 0.22
CA GLY A 290 -1.34 0.78 -0.13
C GLY A 290 -1.35 0.52 -1.64
N ASP A 291 -0.90 -0.64 -2.05
CA ASP A 291 -0.97 -1.13 -3.42
C ASP A 291 -1.46 -2.59 -3.41
N PRO A 292 -2.72 -2.90 -3.81
CA PRO A 292 -3.56 -2.16 -4.76
C PRO A 292 -4.69 -1.29 -4.16
N GLU A 293 -4.64 -0.87 -2.92
CA GLU A 293 -5.72 -0.06 -2.32
C GLU A 293 -5.84 1.35 -2.92
N THR A 294 -4.72 1.95 -3.32
CA THR A 294 -4.69 3.31 -3.88
C THR A 294 -5.55 3.45 -5.11
N GLN A 295 -5.56 2.47 -5.99
CA GLN A 295 -6.27 2.50 -7.26
C GLN A 295 -7.79 2.70 -7.06
N PRO A 296 -8.50 1.87 -6.30
CA PRO A 296 -9.92 2.10 -6.04
C PRO A 296 -10.19 3.34 -5.17
N ILE A 297 -9.31 3.67 -4.23
CA ILE A 297 -9.48 4.87 -3.38
C ILE A 297 -9.39 6.14 -4.23
N MET A 298 -8.39 6.27 -5.08
CA MET A 298 -8.23 7.45 -5.95
C MET A 298 -9.32 7.55 -7.01
N ALA A 299 -9.83 6.42 -7.51
CA ALA A 299 -10.97 6.41 -8.42
C ALA A 299 -12.24 7.01 -7.79
N ARG A 300 -12.40 6.93 -6.48
CA ARG A 300 -13.53 7.50 -5.73
C ARG A 300 -13.30 8.93 -5.25
N LEU A 301 -12.08 9.41 -5.21
CA LEU A 301 -11.80 10.77 -4.69
C LEU A 301 -12.24 11.82 -5.69
N LYS A 302 -13.15 12.72 -5.28
CA LYS A 302 -13.64 13.84 -6.09
C LYS A 302 -12.88 15.13 -5.83
N SER A 303 -12.37 15.32 -4.61
CA SER A 303 -11.60 16.51 -4.23
C SER A 303 -10.36 16.68 -5.12
N ASP A 304 -9.96 17.93 -5.34
CA ASP A 304 -8.68 18.25 -6.00
C ASP A 304 -7.52 17.78 -5.13
N PHE A 305 -6.93 16.64 -5.50
CA PHE A 305 -5.89 15.99 -4.70
C PHE A 305 -4.62 16.84 -4.58
N SER A 306 -4.31 17.67 -5.58
CA SER A 306 -3.17 18.59 -5.49
C SER A 306 -3.32 19.59 -4.34
N LYS A 307 -4.54 20.10 -4.13
CA LYS A 307 -4.84 21.00 -3.00
C LYS A 307 -4.74 20.29 -1.66
N VAL A 308 -5.22 19.06 -1.58
CA VAL A 308 -5.15 18.27 -0.34
C VAL A 308 -3.70 18.03 0.07
N VAL A 309 -2.84 17.66 -0.88
CA VAL A 309 -1.41 17.46 -0.61
C VAL A 309 -0.72 18.76 -0.21
N GLU A 310 -1.04 19.88 -0.85
CA GLU A 310 -0.52 21.19 -0.46
C GLU A 310 -0.91 21.55 0.98
N GLN A 311 -2.16 21.31 1.38
CA GLN A 311 -2.64 21.54 2.75
C GLN A 311 -1.92 20.61 3.75
N ALA A 312 -1.66 19.37 3.36
CA ALA A 312 -0.89 18.45 4.18
C ALA A 312 0.55 18.94 4.42
N ILE A 313 1.21 19.41 3.37
CA ILE A 313 2.56 19.99 3.46
C ILE A 313 2.55 21.27 4.30
N ALA A 314 1.51 22.07 4.19
CA ALA A 314 1.35 23.32 4.94
C ALA A 314 0.96 23.12 6.43
N GLY A 315 0.59 21.92 6.84
CA GLY A 315 0.17 21.62 8.21
C GLY A 315 -1.26 22.06 8.54
N THR A 316 -2.14 22.11 7.55
CA THR A 316 -3.51 22.62 7.65
C THR A 316 -4.58 21.60 7.26
N LEU A 317 -4.32 20.32 7.47
CA LEU A 317 -5.29 19.25 7.16
C LEU A 317 -6.58 19.34 7.97
N ASP A 318 -6.57 20.02 9.11
CA ASP A 318 -7.77 20.28 9.92
C ASP A 318 -8.81 21.18 9.21
N THR A 319 -8.41 21.87 8.15
CA THR A 319 -9.29 22.72 7.33
C THR A 319 -9.85 22.00 6.09
N VAL A 320 -9.48 20.75 5.88
CA VAL A 320 -9.82 20.00 4.65
C VAL A 320 -10.97 19.03 4.91
N GLU A 321 -11.99 19.12 4.10
CA GLU A 321 -13.03 18.10 3.93
C GLU A 321 -12.87 17.43 2.57
N LEU A 322 -12.92 16.09 2.55
CA LEU A 322 -12.84 15.31 1.31
C LEU A 322 -14.23 15.01 0.76
N ASP A 323 -14.39 15.19 -0.54
CA ASP A 323 -15.57 14.79 -1.29
C ASP A 323 -15.29 13.46 -2.00
N TRP A 324 -16.18 12.49 -1.81
CA TRP A 324 -16.05 11.14 -2.33
C TRP A 324 -17.19 10.78 -3.28
N ASP A 325 -16.87 10.08 -4.34
CA ASP A 325 -17.86 9.36 -5.14
C ASP A 325 -18.54 8.32 -4.25
N ARG A 326 -19.87 8.29 -4.25
CA ARG A 326 -20.65 7.35 -3.44
C ARG A 326 -20.61 5.92 -3.97
N ARG A 327 -20.21 5.76 -5.24
CA ARG A 327 -20.06 4.44 -5.85
C ARG A 327 -18.97 3.63 -5.15
N THR A 328 -19.11 2.31 -5.23
CA THR A 328 -18.05 1.37 -4.89
C THR A 328 -17.04 1.33 -6.03
N ALA A 329 -15.75 1.32 -5.68
CA ALA A 329 -14.66 1.02 -6.60
C ALA A 329 -14.03 -0.32 -6.22
N LEU A 330 -13.82 -1.19 -7.21
CA LEU A 330 -13.25 -2.52 -7.01
C LEU A 330 -12.15 -2.75 -8.04
N GLY A 331 -10.92 -2.95 -7.56
CA GLY A 331 -9.75 -3.19 -8.38
C GLY A 331 -9.33 -4.66 -8.39
N VAL A 332 -9.06 -5.20 -9.57
CA VAL A 332 -8.55 -6.56 -9.77
C VAL A 332 -7.16 -6.47 -10.39
N VAL A 333 -6.19 -7.10 -9.74
CA VAL A 333 -4.80 -7.15 -10.21
C VAL A 333 -4.64 -8.27 -11.24
N LEU A 334 -4.05 -7.94 -12.37
CA LEU A 334 -3.59 -8.89 -13.36
C LEU A 334 -2.09 -9.10 -13.18
N ALA A 335 -1.67 -10.32 -12.87
CA ALA A 335 -0.29 -10.67 -12.58
C ALA A 335 0.34 -11.47 -13.72
N ALA A 336 1.67 -11.39 -13.85
CA ALA A 336 2.45 -12.10 -14.83
C ALA A 336 2.56 -13.59 -14.50
N HIS A 337 2.85 -14.40 -15.53
CA HIS A 337 3.18 -15.80 -15.34
C HIS A 337 4.33 -15.97 -14.33
N GLY A 338 4.16 -16.88 -13.40
CA GLY A 338 5.15 -17.18 -12.36
C GLY A 338 5.13 -16.29 -11.13
N TYR A 339 4.30 -15.22 -11.11
CA TYR A 339 4.12 -14.38 -9.93
C TYR A 339 3.53 -15.22 -8.76
N PRO A 340 3.94 -15.04 -7.49
CA PRO A 340 4.88 -14.03 -6.98
C PRO A 340 6.36 -14.43 -7.00
N ASP A 341 6.70 -15.70 -7.24
CA ASP A 341 8.07 -16.23 -7.05
C ASP A 341 9.04 -15.84 -8.17
N ALA A 342 8.64 -16.06 -9.42
CA ALA A 342 9.47 -15.85 -10.60
C ALA A 342 8.65 -15.27 -11.77
N PRO A 343 8.22 -14.01 -11.70
CA PRO A 343 7.39 -13.42 -12.75
C PRO A 343 8.16 -13.30 -14.07
N ARG A 344 7.53 -13.79 -15.13
CA ARG A 344 8.07 -13.66 -16.49
C ARG A 344 7.87 -12.24 -17.01
N LYS A 345 8.87 -11.70 -17.70
CA LYS A 345 8.87 -10.37 -18.30
C LYS A 345 8.88 -10.46 -19.82
N GLY A 346 8.37 -9.41 -20.49
CA GLY A 346 8.44 -9.28 -21.93
C GLY A 346 7.23 -9.82 -22.69
N ASP A 347 6.20 -10.28 -22.01
CA ASP A 347 4.96 -10.72 -22.66
C ASP A 347 4.15 -9.52 -23.14
N ARG A 348 3.72 -9.56 -24.41
CA ARG A 348 2.95 -8.48 -25.02
C ARG A 348 1.55 -8.36 -24.39
N ILE A 349 1.18 -7.14 -24.07
CA ILE A 349 -0.13 -6.81 -23.50
C ILE A 349 -1.01 -6.22 -24.61
N ASN A 350 -2.21 -6.77 -24.80
CA ASN A 350 -3.15 -6.34 -25.80
C ASN A 350 -4.52 -6.09 -25.19
N GLY A 351 -5.30 -5.21 -25.83
CA GLY A 351 -6.71 -5.06 -25.58
C GLY A 351 -7.08 -4.20 -24.37
N ILE A 352 -6.17 -3.39 -23.85
CA ILE A 352 -6.50 -2.47 -22.76
C ILE A 352 -7.50 -1.42 -23.27
N PRO A 353 -8.75 -1.39 -22.73
CA PRO A 353 -9.74 -0.41 -23.15
C PRO A 353 -9.37 1.00 -22.69
N VAL A 354 -9.92 1.98 -23.40
CA VAL A 354 -9.88 3.38 -22.97
C VAL A 354 -10.69 3.54 -21.68
N GLU A 355 -10.25 4.42 -20.80
CA GLU A 355 -10.94 4.78 -19.57
C GLU A 355 -12.37 5.26 -19.86
N THR A 356 -13.31 4.83 -19.02
CA THR A 356 -14.71 5.25 -19.02
C THR A 356 -15.14 5.71 -17.63
N GLU A 357 -16.36 6.19 -17.49
CA GLU A 357 -16.92 6.49 -16.15
C GLU A 357 -17.13 5.26 -15.27
N GLN A 358 -17.11 4.06 -15.84
CA GLN A 358 -17.36 2.80 -15.15
C GLN A 358 -16.10 1.98 -14.90
N ALA A 359 -15.02 2.23 -15.62
CA ALA A 359 -13.80 1.46 -15.49
C ALA A 359 -12.56 2.23 -15.90
N VAL A 360 -11.48 2.02 -15.15
CA VAL A 360 -10.14 2.55 -15.44
C VAL A 360 -9.10 1.47 -15.19
N THR A 361 -8.07 1.43 -16.05
CA THR A 361 -6.96 0.49 -15.91
C THR A 361 -5.68 1.23 -15.54
N PHE A 362 -5.09 0.86 -14.42
CA PHE A 362 -3.80 1.37 -13.97
C PHE A 362 -2.70 0.37 -14.26
N HIS A 363 -1.55 0.87 -14.70
CA HIS A 363 -0.37 0.06 -15.00
C HIS A 363 0.55 -0.02 -13.78
N ALA A 364 1.12 -1.22 -13.59
CA ALA A 364 2.19 -1.47 -12.63
C ALA A 364 3.44 -1.96 -13.37
N GLY A 365 3.70 -3.24 -13.37
CA GLY A 365 4.84 -3.83 -14.08
C GLY A 365 4.64 -3.88 -15.59
N THR A 366 4.66 -2.74 -16.22
CA THR A 366 4.60 -2.58 -17.69
C THR A 366 5.72 -1.66 -18.17
N THR A 367 6.15 -1.86 -19.40
CA THR A 367 7.09 -0.99 -20.10
C THR A 367 6.82 -0.97 -21.60
N LEU A 368 7.29 0.05 -22.27
CA LEU A 368 7.27 0.12 -23.74
C LEU A 368 8.55 -0.51 -24.30
N ALA A 369 8.37 -1.52 -25.15
CA ALA A 369 9.44 -2.13 -25.91
C ALA A 369 9.54 -1.55 -27.33
N ASP A 370 10.35 -2.14 -28.19
CA ASP A 370 10.58 -1.68 -29.54
C ASP A 370 9.27 -1.38 -30.30
N GLY A 371 9.15 -0.15 -30.84
CA GLY A 371 7.98 0.29 -31.59
C GLY A 371 6.75 0.53 -30.76
N ASP A 372 6.90 1.02 -29.53
CA ASP A 372 5.83 1.36 -28.58
C ASP A 372 4.92 0.18 -28.19
N LYS A 373 5.46 -1.03 -28.22
CA LYS A 373 4.77 -2.24 -27.80
C LYS A 373 4.76 -2.32 -26.28
N LEU A 374 3.57 -2.37 -25.71
CA LEU A 374 3.41 -2.55 -24.27
C LEU A 374 3.67 -4.02 -23.88
N VAL A 375 4.60 -4.23 -22.96
CA VAL A 375 4.97 -5.57 -22.47
C VAL A 375 5.03 -5.59 -20.95
N THR A 376 4.93 -6.82 -20.39
CA THR A 376 5.11 -7.02 -18.94
C THR A 376 6.55 -6.78 -18.53
N SER A 377 6.74 -6.16 -17.36
CA SER A 377 8.07 -5.86 -16.81
C SER A 377 8.16 -6.12 -15.29
N GLY A 378 7.12 -6.67 -14.69
CA GLY A 378 7.07 -6.96 -13.25
C GLY A 378 6.02 -7.99 -12.92
N GLY A 379 5.89 -8.31 -11.64
CA GLY A 379 4.98 -9.36 -11.16
C GLY A 379 3.51 -8.97 -11.26
N ARG A 380 3.12 -7.86 -10.62
CA ARG A 380 1.79 -7.28 -10.79
C ARG A 380 1.86 -6.32 -11.98
N VAL A 381 1.00 -6.55 -12.97
CA VAL A 381 1.13 -5.93 -14.30
C VAL A 381 0.13 -4.79 -14.46
N LEU A 382 -1.14 -5.06 -14.21
CA LEU A 382 -2.24 -4.10 -14.32
C LEU A 382 -3.16 -4.21 -13.11
N CYS A 383 -3.88 -3.13 -12.82
CA CYS A 383 -5.02 -3.13 -11.91
C CYS A 383 -6.22 -2.51 -12.62
N VAL A 384 -7.26 -3.30 -12.81
CA VAL A 384 -8.50 -2.88 -13.46
C VAL A 384 -9.51 -2.51 -12.39
N VAL A 385 -9.94 -1.25 -12.37
CA VAL A 385 -10.90 -0.73 -11.37
C VAL A 385 -12.25 -0.53 -12.03
N GLY A 386 -13.27 -1.21 -11.50
CA GLY A 386 -14.67 -0.96 -11.85
C GLY A 386 -15.34 -0.07 -10.80
N LEU A 387 -16.23 0.80 -11.22
CA LEU A 387 -17.05 1.67 -10.37
C LEU A 387 -18.53 1.46 -10.66
N ALA A 388 -19.33 1.32 -9.59
CA ALA A 388 -20.79 1.20 -9.69
C ALA A 388 -21.44 1.43 -8.33
N ASP A 389 -22.77 1.51 -8.31
CA ASP A 389 -23.55 1.75 -7.09
C ASP A 389 -23.52 0.58 -6.11
N SER A 390 -23.15 -0.60 -6.57
CA SER A 390 -23.00 -1.80 -5.73
C SER A 390 -21.67 -2.50 -5.97
N VAL A 391 -21.21 -3.27 -4.99
CA VAL A 391 -20.01 -4.11 -5.11
C VAL A 391 -20.15 -5.09 -6.27
N ARG A 392 -21.32 -5.71 -6.44
CA ARG A 392 -21.58 -6.68 -7.52
C ARG A 392 -21.43 -6.05 -8.89
N GLU A 393 -21.99 -4.88 -9.11
CA GLU A 393 -21.90 -4.17 -10.39
C GLU A 393 -20.49 -3.64 -10.63
N ALA A 394 -19.82 -3.11 -9.61
CA ALA A 394 -18.41 -2.71 -9.71
C ALA A 394 -17.51 -3.88 -10.07
N GLN A 395 -17.72 -5.03 -9.45
CA GLN A 395 -17.06 -6.29 -9.80
C GLN A 395 -17.31 -6.66 -11.26
N GLN A 396 -18.56 -6.59 -11.72
CA GLN A 396 -18.93 -6.90 -13.10
C GLN A 396 -18.21 -5.98 -14.09
N HIS A 397 -18.19 -4.67 -13.85
CA HIS A 397 -17.48 -3.72 -14.70
C HIS A 397 -15.98 -4.01 -14.79
N ALA A 398 -15.35 -4.39 -13.67
CA ALA A 398 -13.94 -4.76 -13.65
C ALA A 398 -13.68 -6.01 -14.51
N TYR A 399 -14.46 -7.07 -14.32
CA TYR A 399 -14.26 -8.32 -15.06
C TYR A 399 -14.66 -8.23 -16.55
N ASP A 400 -15.66 -7.44 -16.89
CA ASP A 400 -16.00 -7.15 -18.30
C ASP A 400 -14.84 -6.44 -19.01
N THR A 401 -14.17 -5.53 -18.32
CA THR A 401 -12.97 -4.87 -18.85
C THR A 401 -11.81 -5.86 -18.98
N ILE A 402 -11.59 -6.71 -17.99
CA ILE A 402 -10.53 -7.73 -17.99
C ILE A 402 -10.70 -8.70 -19.17
N ASN A 403 -11.93 -9.06 -19.53
CA ASN A 403 -12.21 -9.96 -20.64
C ASN A 403 -11.71 -9.44 -22.00
N GLN A 404 -11.42 -8.16 -22.12
CA GLN A 404 -10.85 -7.54 -23.33
C GLN A 404 -9.31 -7.55 -23.33
N ILE A 405 -8.68 -7.76 -22.17
CA ILE A 405 -7.23 -7.68 -21.97
C ILE A 405 -6.63 -9.08 -22.04
N ASN A 406 -5.50 -9.21 -22.70
CA ASN A 406 -4.74 -10.43 -22.62
C ASN A 406 -3.22 -10.21 -22.70
N PHE A 407 -2.50 -11.06 -22.01
CA PHE A 407 -1.08 -11.35 -22.20
C PHE A 407 -0.83 -12.78 -21.77
N GLU A 408 0.22 -13.39 -22.33
CA GLU A 408 0.49 -14.81 -22.11
C GLU A 408 0.76 -15.10 -20.63
N GLY A 409 0.08 -16.11 -20.08
CA GLY A 409 0.24 -16.53 -18.69
C GLY A 409 -0.41 -15.60 -17.66
N MET A 410 -1.28 -14.69 -18.09
CA MET A 410 -2.01 -13.77 -17.22
C MET A 410 -2.73 -14.50 -16.10
N GLN A 411 -2.52 -14.04 -14.86
CA GLN A 411 -3.15 -14.59 -13.67
C GLN A 411 -3.98 -13.49 -12.98
N TYR A 412 -5.17 -13.85 -12.52
CA TYR A 412 -5.98 -12.99 -11.67
C TYR A 412 -7.02 -13.81 -10.90
N ARG A 413 -7.47 -13.26 -9.77
CA ARG A 413 -8.55 -13.84 -8.98
C ARG A 413 -9.90 -13.47 -9.59
N ARG A 414 -10.86 -14.40 -9.51
CA ARG A 414 -12.24 -14.19 -9.99
C ARG A 414 -13.22 -13.86 -8.89
N ASP A 415 -12.77 -13.83 -7.64
CA ASP A 415 -13.59 -13.65 -6.46
C ASP A 415 -13.31 -12.34 -5.68
N ILE A 416 -12.62 -11.37 -6.29
CA ILE A 416 -12.33 -10.09 -5.62
C ILE A 416 -13.65 -9.43 -5.19
N GLY A 417 -13.75 -9.07 -3.91
CA GLY A 417 -14.94 -8.49 -3.32
C GLY A 417 -15.86 -9.51 -2.63
N PHE A 418 -15.51 -10.80 -2.60
CA PHE A 418 -16.40 -11.85 -2.08
C PHE A 418 -16.83 -11.59 -0.62
N ARG A 419 -15.98 -11.01 0.22
CA ARG A 419 -16.34 -10.71 1.63
C ARG A 419 -17.47 -9.69 1.70
N ALA A 420 -17.42 -8.67 0.89
CA ALA A 420 -18.49 -7.66 0.82
C ALA A 420 -19.78 -8.23 0.22
N LEU A 421 -19.67 -9.07 -0.82
CA LEU A 421 -20.80 -9.70 -1.48
C LEU A 421 -21.53 -10.70 -0.57
N ASN A 422 -20.80 -11.43 0.27
CA ASN A 422 -21.34 -12.44 1.18
C ASN A 422 -21.80 -11.88 2.53
N ARG A 423 -21.56 -10.60 2.77
CA ARG A 423 -21.96 -9.93 4.00
C ARG A 423 -23.48 -9.79 4.03
N LYS A 424 -24.13 -10.41 5.04
CA LYS A 424 -25.56 -10.24 5.26
C LYS A 424 -25.78 -8.78 5.68
N SER A 425 -26.76 -8.14 5.06
CA SER A 425 -27.26 -6.82 5.51
C SER A 425 -27.65 -6.96 6.98
N ALA A 426 -27.01 -6.20 7.84
CA ALA A 426 -27.35 -6.13 9.26
C ALA A 426 -28.63 -5.33 9.44
#